data_53ae98ca0aa1d682167e4c1162da0b30
#
_entry.id   53ae98ca0aa1d682167e4c1162da0b30
#
_cell.length_a   1.000
_cell.length_b   1.000
_cell.length_c   1.000
_cell.angle_alpha   90.00
_cell.angle_beta   90.00
_cell.angle_gamma   90.00
#
_symmetry.space_group_name_H-M   'P 1'
#
loop_
_entity.id
_entity.type
_entity.pdbx_description
1 polymer ?
#
loop_
_entity_poly.entity_id
_entity_poly.type
_entity_poly.pdbx_seq_one_letter_code
_entity_poly.pdbx_strand_id
1 'polypeptide(L)' 'MSELNAQIGQLLKDLREERGWSLRELGLVVGMNKTYPGDIELGKRNPSINSLEKIVAGYGLTVKEFFAKMPD' A
#
# COMPACT_ATOMS: atom_id res chain seq x y z
N MET A 1 -10.35 -8.05 -11.43
CA MET A 1 -9.40 -7.12 -10.77
C MET A 1 -9.19 -5.93 -11.70
N SER A 2 -9.26 -4.71 -11.17
CA SER A 2 -9.10 -3.52 -12.00
C SER A 2 -7.62 -3.21 -12.18
N GLU A 3 -7.32 -2.53 -13.29
CA GLU A 3 -5.97 -2.05 -13.54
C GLU A 3 -5.50 -1.09 -12.45
N LEU A 4 -6.41 -0.25 -11.96
CA LEU A 4 -6.09 0.69 -10.88
C LEU A 4 -5.67 -0.05 -9.61
N ASN A 5 -6.36 -1.13 -9.26
CA ASN A 5 -5.98 -1.93 -8.09
C ASN A 5 -4.60 -2.54 -8.26
N ALA A 6 -4.29 -3.01 -9.46
CA ALA A 6 -2.96 -3.57 -9.75
C ALA A 6 -1.88 -2.49 -9.62
N GLN A 7 -2.17 -1.28 -10.11
CA GLN A 7 -1.23 -0.15 -10.00
C GLN A 7 -1.02 0.27 -8.55
N ILE A 8 -2.11 0.36 -7.77
CA ILE A 8 -2.02 0.69 -6.35
C ILE A 8 -1.16 -0.35 -5.62
N GLY A 9 -1.44 -1.62 -5.87
CA GLY A 9 -0.70 -2.71 -5.24
C GLY A 9 0.79 -2.67 -5.58
N GLN A 10 1.11 -2.43 -6.84
CA GLN A 10 2.51 -2.37 -7.28
C GLN A 10 3.24 -1.19 -6.65
N LEU A 11 2.60 -0.02 -6.60
CA LEU A 11 3.22 1.15 -5.99
C LEU A 11 3.46 0.95 -4.49
N LEU A 12 2.49 0.36 -3.80
CA LEU A 12 2.65 0.05 -2.38
C LEU A 12 3.81 -0.93 -2.15
N LYS A 13 3.93 -1.93 -3.01
CA LYS A 13 5.04 -2.89 -2.93
C LYS A 13 6.38 -2.18 -3.15
N ASP A 14 6.44 -1.30 -4.15
CA ASP A 14 7.67 -0.54 -4.44
C ASP A 14 8.09 0.31 -3.23
N LEU A 15 7.13 1.00 -2.60
CA LEU A 15 7.41 1.82 -1.43
C LEU A 15 7.93 0.96 -0.27
N ARG A 16 7.33 -0.22 -0.08
CA ARG A 16 7.77 -1.13 0.98
C ARG A 16 9.18 -1.64 0.73
N GLU A 17 9.47 -2.01 -0.50
CA GLU A 17 10.80 -2.51 -0.87
C GLU A 17 11.86 -1.43 -0.76
N GLU A 18 11.52 -0.18 -1.08
CA GLU A 18 12.43 0.94 -0.89
C GLU A 18 12.83 1.12 0.57
N ARG A 19 11.92 0.81 1.50
CA ARG A 19 12.20 0.88 2.94
C ARG A 19 12.91 -0.36 3.46
N GLY A 20 13.01 -1.40 2.64
CA GLY A 20 13.58 -2.67 3.07
C GLY A 20 12.71 -3.39 4.09
N TRP A 21 11.40 -3.12 4.09
CA TRP A 21 10.48 -3.74 5.05
C TRP A 21 9.89 -5.03 4.52
N SER A 22 9.74 -6.02 5.42
CA SER A 22 8.90 -7.18 5.17
C SER A 22 7.43 -6.76 5.32
N LEU A 23 6.51 -7.60 4.85
CA LEU A 23 5.08 -7.36 5.09
C LEU A 23 4.76 -7.34 6.59
N ARG A 24 5.45 -8.17 7.36
CA ARG A 24 5.28 -8.18 8.82
C ARG A 24 5.69 -6.84 9.42
N GLU A 25 6.82 -6.30 8.98
CA GLU A 25 7.29 -5.01 9.46
C GLU A 25 6.32 -3.89 9.09
N LEU A 26 5.83 -3.90 7.86
CA LEU A 26 4.80 -2.94 7.45
C LEU A 26 3.56 -3.05 8.34
N GLY A 27 3.10 -4.28 8.59
CA GLY A 27 1.95 -4.50 9.46
C GLY A 27 2.14 -3.88 10.84
N LEU A 28 3.35 -4.01 11.40
CA LEU A 28 3.66 -3.41 12.69
C LEU A 28 3.63 -1.88 12.62
N VAL A 29 4.17 -1.31 11.55
CA VAL A 29 4.20 0.15 11.38
C VAL A 29 2.80 0.74 11.27
N VAL A 30 1.92 0.09 10.49
CA VAL A 30 0.58 0.63 10.23
C VAL A 30 -0.51 0.03 11.12
N GLY A 31 -0.16 -0.90 12.01
CA GLY A 31 -1.12 -1.50 12.93
C GLY A 31 -2.12 -2.44 12.25
N MET A 32 -1.67 -3.19 11.26
CA MET A 32 -2.51 -4.13 10.51
C MET A 32 -1.88 -5.52 10.48
N ASN A 33 -2.73 -6.55 10.32
CA ASN A 33 -2.24 -7.89 10.03
C ASN A 33 -1.60 -7.88 8.63
N LYS A 34 -0.46 -8.54 8.48
CA LYS A 34 0.31 -8.54 7.21
C LYS A 34 -0.47 -9.08 6.01
N THR A 35 -1.47 -9.91 6.25
CA THR A 35 -2.26 -10.51 5.16
C THR A 35 -3.03 -9.44 4.38
N TYR A 36 -3.58 -8.44 5.08
CA TYR A 36 -4.36 -7.39 4.43
C TYR A 36 -3.51 -6.55 3.45
N PRO A 37 -2.42 -5.90 3.89
CA PRO A 37 -1.58 -5.17 2.94
C PRO A 37 -0.94 -6.09 1.91
N GLY A 38 -0.63 -7.34 2.24
CA GLY A 38 -0.11 -8.30 1.29
C GLY A 38 -1.07 -8.58 0.15
N ASP A 39 -2.37 -8.76 0.46
CA ASP A 39 -3.39 -8.98 -0.56
C ASP A 39 -3.60 -7.75 -1.43
N ILE A 40 -3.48 -6.55 -0.86
CA ILE A 40 -3.56 -5.31 -1.64
C ILE A 40 -2.39 -5.23 -2.62
N GLU A 41 -1.19 -5.54 -2.19
CA GLU A 41 0.00 -5.52 -3.07
C GLU A 41 -0.15 -6.51 -4.22
N LEU A 42 -0.80 -7.65 -3.98
CA LEU A 42 -1.04 -8.64 -5.02
C LEU A 42 -2.23 -8.31 -5.91
N GLY A 43 -2.95 -7.24 -5.61
CA GLY A 43 -4.14 -6.87 -6.37
C GLY A 43 -5.36 -7.72 -6.07
N LYS A 44 -5.32 -8.53 -5.01
CA LYS A 44 -6.42 -9.42 -4.64
C LYS A 44 -7.50 -8.75 -3.82
N ARG A 45 -7.24 -7.56 -3.33
CA ARG A 45 -8.16 -6.85 -2.44
C ARG A 45 -8.12 -5.36 -2.72
N ASN A 46 -9.30 -4.75 -2.73
CA ASN A 46 -9.43 -3.29 -2.84
C ASN A 46 -9.28 -2.70 -1.44
N PRO A 47 -8.34 -1.78 -1.23
CA PRO A 47 -8.28 -1.12 0.06
C PRO A 47 -9.46 -0.15 0.19
N SER A 48 -10.03 -0.03 1.38
CA SER A 48 -10.92 1.08 1.67
C SER A 48 -10.08 2.36 1.68
N ILE A 49 -10.73 3.51 1.48
CA ILE A 49 -10.01 4.80 1.55
C ILE A 49 -9.35 4.97 2.91
N ASN A 50 -10.05 4.61 3.99
CA ASN A 50 -9.48 4.72 5.34
C ASN A 50 -8.26 3.83 5.51
N SER A 51 -8.31 2.61 4.99
CA SER A 51 -7.16 1.69 5.06
C SER A 51 -6.00 2.19 4.23
N LEU A 52 -6.28 2.70 3.02
CA LEU A 52 -5.23 3.24 2.16
C LEU A 52 -4.55 4.43 2.82
N GLU A 53 -5.34 5.34 3.41
CA GLU A 53 -4.81 6.50 4.13
C GLU A 53 -3.85 6.06 5.23
N LYS A 54 -4.24 5.04 5.98
CA LYS A 54 -3.44 4.51 7.08
C LYS A 54 -2.13 3.89 6.58
N ILE A 55 -2.20 3.11 5.49
CA ILE A 55 -1.02 2.47 4.94
C ILE A 55 -0.05 3.51 4.38
N VAL A 56 -0.53 4.46 3.58
CA VAL A 56 0.36 5.47 2.98
C VAL A 56 0.95 6.40 4.04
N ALA A 57 0.23 6.65 5.13
CA ALA A 57 0.76 7.41 6.25
C ALA A 57 1.99 6.72 6.86
N GLY A 58 2.03 5.39 6.84
CA GLY A 58 3.20 4.63 7.28
C GLY A 58 4.44 4.91 6.45
N TYR A 59 4.25 5.39 5.22
CA TYR A 59 5.35 5.81 4.33
C TYR A 59 5.57 7.32 4.35
N GLY A 60 4.88 8.04 5.25
CA GLY A 60 5.00 9.49 5.34
C GLY A 60 4.26 10.25 4.25
N LEU A 61 3.26 9.62 3.61
CA LEU A 61 2.53 10.21 2.50
C LEU A 61 1.07 10.44 2.85
N THR A 62 0.47 11.45 2.20
CA THR A 62 -0.99 11.57 2.13
C THR A 62 -1.48 10.74 0.96
N VAL A 63 -2.78 10.47 0.91
CA VAL A 63 -3.39 9.77 -0.23
C VAL A 63 -3.16 10.55 -1.52
N LYS A 64 -3.25 11.88 -1.46
CA LYS A 64 -2.99 12.73 -2.61
C LYS A 64 -1.55 12.55 -3.12
N GLU A 65 -0.58 12.58 -2.21
CA GLU A 65 0.83 12.39 -2.57
C GLU A 65 1.07 11.01 -3.14
N PHE A 66 0.41 10.00 -2.57
CA PHE A 66 0.52 8.64 -3.07
C PHE A 66 0.04 8.54 -4.52
N PHE A 67 -1.16 9.06 -4.81
CA PHE A 67 -1.69 9.01 -6.17
C PHE A 67 -0.87 9.86 -7.14
N ALA A 68 -0.22 10.91 -6.67
CA ALA A 68 0.66 11.72 -7.52
C ALA A 68 1.87 10.92 -8.02
N LYS A 69 2.24 9.83 -7.35
CA LYS A 69 3.34 8.95 -7.77
C LYS A 69 2.91 7.90 -8.78
N MET A 70 1.60 7.77 -9.02
CA MET A 70 1.10 6.76 -9.96
C MET A 70 1.49 7.11 -11.39
N PRO A 71 1.83 6.11 -12.22
CA PRO A 71 2.05 6.36 -13.64
C PRO A 71 0.74 6.76 -14.31
N ASP A 72 0.85 7.56 -15.37
CA ASP A 72 -0.31 7.99 -16.15
C ASP A 72 -0.94 6.85 -16.94
#